data_9f274dc2d01e50606f5d55e30a046c55
#
_entry.id   9f274dc2d01e50606f5d55e30a046c55
#
_cell.length_a   1.000
_cell.length_b   1.000
_cell.length_c   1.000
_cell.angle_alpha   90.00
_cell.angle_beta   90.00
_cell.angle_gamma   90.00
#
_symmetry.space_group_name_H-M   'P 1'
#
loop_
_entity.id
_entity.type
_entity.pdbx_description
1 polymer ?
#
loop_
_entity_poly.entity_id
_entity_poly.type
_entity_poly.pdbx_seq_one_letter_code
_entity_poly.pdbx_strand_id
1 'polypeptide(L)'
;AAYGSDAVGGVVNFVLNKEFTGFKSDVVVGQAQKGDNQEYKGSVTYGTDYLKGRGHLIFNAEYAVSKGVNGDGRASRREETNQIPEPGNTTKTVRATDIRSPFTTGGHIINGAGGTAANNAQIRGIKFGPGGVQSPYDYGKLSTTVGTTNGFQSGGDGFRIGTSQEIVRPLTRKNLFLRSDFKLLDHLTVFAEGSYSETMADQQNSPTTHLLTIQRGNAFLAQVAPDLVARMTALGVTSFTMNRLTLERGLTESHVNDKNRRLLVGFNAKLGEWNWETSYQWGTNDISIPITNNLILARMAVAADAVVVGGQIVPRALAANPGAVAFNPFGAGSPSQAALDYVMGTTSFAETTTQDVADTKITGNLFTLPAGPLAVAVGAQWRSLKSTTRSDATSAAAGYRLANTQPFSGDYTIIEEFAEFQIPIIKDVFLAKQVTANLAARHANYSTSGDAESWKAGMVWQLQSDLRLRASRSRDIRAPNISELFTAGTQQNSNIDDTFPGGTGLTFQGVPRVTSGNPNLKPE
;
A
#
# COMPACT_ATOMS: atom_id res chain seq x y z
N ALA A 1 3.60 28.30 -4.65
CA ALA A 1 4.98 28.80 -4.55
C ALA A 1 5.48 28.83 -3.11
N ALA A 2 4.67 29.30 -2.16
CA ALA A 2 5.09 29.47 -0.75
C ALA A 2 5.45 28.15 -0.03
N TYR A 3 4.93 27.00 -0.44
CA TYR A 3 5.01 25.72 0.30
C TYR A 3 5.84 24.64 -0.39
N GLY A 4 6.63 24.97 -1.41
CA GLY A 4 7.49 24.03 -2.13
C GLY A 4 6.83 23.36 -3.34
N SER A 5 7.60 22.50 -4.02
CA SER A 5 7.23 21.90 -5.30
C SER A 5 6.06 20.90 -5.22
N ASP A 6 5.81 20.30 -4.06
CA ASP A 6 4.79 19.26 -3.91
C ASP A 6 3.40 19.80 -3.51
N ALA A 7 3.26 21.13 -3.38
CA ALA A 7 2.04 21.79 -2.90
C ALA A 7 1.07 22.22 -4.02
N VAL A 8 1.02 21.48 -5.13
CA VAL A 8 0.19 21.83 -6.31
C VAL A 8 -1.31 21.78 -5.99
N GLY A 9 -1.75 20.80 -5.22
CA GLY A 9 -3.17 20.62 -4.87
C GLY A 9 -3.63 21.39 -3.64
N GLY A 10 -2.71 21.92 -2.84
CA GLY A 10 -2.98 22.62 -1.58
C GLY A 10 -2.12 22.15 -0.42
N VAL A 11 -2.27 22.78 0.74
CA VAL A 11 -1.53 22.48 1.97
C VAL A 11 -2.47 22.38 3.15
N VAL A 12 -2.30 21.34 3.96
CA VAL A 12 -2.95 21.20 5.27
C VAL A 12 -1.92 21.50 6.35
N ASN A 13 -2.12 22.58 7.11
CA ASN A 13 -1.22 22.97 8.17
C ASN A 13 -1.77 22.58 9.54
N PHE A 14 -1.05 21.73 10.27
CA PHE A 14 -1.36 21.38 11.65
C PHE A 14 -0.60 22.30 12.60
N VAL A 15 -1.34 23.13 13.32
CA VAL A 15 -0.76 24.06 14.31
C VAL A 15 -0.86 23.42 15.70
N LEU A 16 0.31 23.13 16.28
CA LEU A 16 0.39 22.59 17.64
C LEU A 16 0.12 23.69 18.68
N ASN A 17 -0.63 23.35 19.72
CA ASN A 17 -0.74 24.20 20.90
C ASN A 17 0.54 24.08 21.74
N LYS A 18 1.47 24.98 21.52
CA LYS A 18 2.80 24.99 22.15
C LYS A 18 2.80 25.59 23.56
N GLU A 19 1.68 26.15 24.01
CA GLU A 19 1.54 26.87 25.29
C GLU A 19 0.61 26.14 26.26
N PHE A 20 0.25 24.88 25.98
CA PHE A 20 -0.62 24.09 26.83
C PHE A 20 0.02 23.89 28.21
N THR A 21 -0.70 24.25 29.28
CA THR A 21 -0.32 24.01 30.66
C THR A 21 -1.36 23.15 31.37
N GLY A 22 -0.92 22.30 32.31
CA GLY A 22 -1.75 21.42 33.07
C GLY A 22 -1.73 19.98 32.58
N PHE A 23 -2.75 19.22 32.96
CA PHE A 23 -2.92 17.81 32.64
C PHE A 23 -4.24 17.59 31.92
N LYS A 24 -4.19 16.84 30.82
CA LYS A 24 -5.38 16.37 30.10
C LYS A 24 -5.25 14.88 29.83
N SER A 25 -6.32 14.14 30.05
CA SER A 25 -6.41 12.73 29.66
C SER A 25 -7.71 12.48 28.91
N ASP A 26 -7.64 11.62 27.92
CA ASP A 26 -8.82 11.17 27.17
C ASP A 26 -8.81 9.63 27.14
N VAL A 27 -9.97 9.04 27.44
CA VAL A 27 -10.19 7.60 27.31
C VAL A 27 -11.42 7.41 26.42
N VAL A 28 -11.28 6.62 25.37
CA VAL A 28 -12.37 6.28 24.46
C VAL A 28 -12.51 4.76 24.42
N VAL A 29 -13.72 4.29 24.58
CA VAL A 29 -14.11 2.89 24.42
C VAL A 29 -15.27 2.86 23.44
N GLY A 30 -15.10 2.11 22.36
CA GLY A 30 -16.09 1.96 21.31
C GLY A 30 -16.34 0.51 20.95
N GLN A 31 -17.52 0.24 20.43
CA GLN A 31 -17.89 -1.06 19.89
C GLN A 31 -18.91 -0.88 18.78
N ALA A 32 -18.80 -1.65 17.70
CA ALA A 32 -19.84 -1.67 16.69
C ALA A 32 -21.14 -2.30 17.23
N GLN A 33 -22.27 -1.93 16.68
CA GLN A 33 -23.60 -2.41 17.10
C GLN A 33 -23.74 -3.94 17.13
N LYS A 34 -22.91 -4.66 16.37
CA LYS A 34 -22.91 -6.13 16.30
C LYS A 34 -21.97 -6.81 17.29
N GLY A 35 -21.36 -6.06 18.21
CA GLY A 35 -20.48 -6.59 19.23
C GLY A 35 -19.02 -6.82 18.77
N ASP A 36 -18.71 -6.48 17.53
CA ASP A 36 -17.36 -6.51 16.99
C ASP A 36 -16.75 -5.10 16.87
N ASN A 37 -15.59 -4.95 16.25
CA ASN A 37 -14.83 -3.70 16.14
C ASN A 37 -14.69 -2.97 17.47
N GLN A 38 -14.23 -3.68 18.49
CA GLN A 38 -13.93 -3.06 19.77
C GLN A 38 -12.77 -2.08 19.59
N GLU A 39 -12.94 -0.86 20.08
CA GLU A 39 -11.96 0.20 20.01
C GLU A 39 -11.63 0.69 21.41
N TYR A 40 -10.34 0.86 21.66
CA TYR A 40 -9.81 1.37 22.91
C TYR A 40 -8.78 2.43 22.59
N LYS A 41 -8.91 3.61 23.19
CA LYS A 41 -7.91 4.67 23.08
C LYS A 41 -7.69 5.29 24.44
N GLY A 42 -6.44 5.45 24.82
CA GLY A 42 -6.02 6.24 25.98
C GLY A 42 -4.98 7.25 25.53
N SER A 43 -5.12 8.50 25.98
CA SER A 43 -4.11 9.52 25.76
C SER A 43 -3.93 10.39 27.00
N VAL A 44 -2.70 10.88 27.18
CA VAL A 44 -2.35 11.83 28.21
C VAL A 44 -1.54 12.96 27.60
N THR A 45 -1.83 14.19 28.01
CA THR A 45 -1.07 15.39 27.68
C THR A 45 -0.71 16.11 28.97
N TYR A 46 0.53 16.48 29.12
CA TYR A 46 1.01 17.27 30.24
C TYR A 46 1.84 18.44 29.73
N GLY A 47 1.59 19.62 30.27
CA GLY A 47 2.34 20.81 29.96
C GLY A 47 2.65 21.61 31.22
N THR A 48 3.86 22.14 31.33
CA THR A 48 4.31 22.91 32.48
C THR A 48 5.41 23.89 32.15
N ASP A 49 5.39 25.01 32.85
CA ASP A 49 6.52 25.93 32.84
C ASP A 49 7.58 25.49 33.87
N TYR A 50 8.86 25.78 33.56
CA TYR A 50 9.97 25.51 34.44
C TYR A 50 10.95 26.68 34.46
N LEU A 51 11.89 26.70 35.43
CA LEU A 51 12.87 27.76 35.61
C LEU A 51 12.25 29.18 35.63
N LYS A 52 11.22 29.37 36.48
CA LYS A 52 10.51 30.65 36.65
C LYS A 52 9.88 31.18 35.33
N GLY A 53 9.32 30.30 34.50
CA GLY A 53 8.67 30.65 33.23
C GLY A 53 9.63 30.90 32.06
N ARG A 54 10.94 30.64 32.24
CA ARG A 54 11.88 30.70 31.11
C ARG A 54 11.81 29.49 30.19
N GLY A 55 11.37 28.36 30.72
CA GLY A 55 11.17 27.16 29.93
C GLY A 55 9.73 26.70 29.95
N HIS A 56 9.29 26.05 28.86
CA HIS A 56 8.00 25.37 28.73
C HIS A 56 8.23 23.95 28.22
N LEU A 57 7.53 22.99 28.80
CA LEU A 57 7.60 21.58 28.44
C LEU A 57 6.19 21.06 28.10
N ILE A 58 6.07 20.33 27.01
CA ILE A 58 4.86 19.60 26.65
C ILE A 58 5.23 18.14 26.37
N PHE A 59 4.47 17.23 26.96
CA PHE A 59 4.53 15.80 26.73
C PHE A 59 3.16 15.28 26.31
N ASN A 60 3.12 14.39 25.33
CA ASN A 60 1.91 13.64 24.97
C ASN A 60 2.24 12.17 24.73
N ALA A 61 1.38 11.29 25.21
CA ALA A 61 1.41 9.87 24.89
C ALA A 61 -0.01 9.40 24.53
N GLU A 62 -0.09 8.57 23.48
CA GLU A 62 -1.35 7.95 23.03
C GLU A 62 -1.12 6.46 22.74
N TYR A 63 -2.07 5.65 23.15
CA TYR A 63 -2.21 4.25 22.73
C TYR A 63 -3.62 4.00 22.24
N ALA A 64 -3.76 3.44 21.05
CA ALA A 64 -5.07 3.15 20.46
C ALA A 64 -5.06 1.77 19.79
N VAL A 65 -6.16 1.02 19.97
CA VAL A 65 -6.38 -0.29 19.37
C VAL A 65 -7.77 -0.34 18.77
N SER A 66 -7.87 -0.81 17.53
CA SER A 66 -9.11 -1.23 16.88
C SER A 66 -9.00 -2.71 16.54
N LYS A 67 -9.98 -3.53 16.94
CA LYS A 67 -9.97 -4.99 16.70
C LYS A 67 -10.40 -5.38 15.28
N GLY A 68 -10.93 -4.42 14.53
CA GLY A 68 -11.40 -4.64 13.17
C GLY A 68 -12.68 -5.42 13.04
N VAL A 69 -13.08 -5.67 11.79
CA VAL A 69 -14.31 -6.41 11.43
C VAL A 69 -13.99 -7.38 10.30
N ASN A 70 -14.19 -8.67 10.53
CA ASN A 70 -14.06 -9.70 9.49
C ASN A 70 -15.27 -9.73 8.57
N GLY A 71 -15.06 -10.09 7.31
CA GLY A 71 -16.10 -10.17 6.30
C GLY A 71 -17.18 -11.23 6.59
N ASP A 72 -16.80 -12.36 7.17
CA ASP A 72 -17.73 -13.44 7.53
C ASP A 72 -18.75 -13.03 8.60
N GLY A 73 -18.43 -12.05 9.44
CA GLY A 73 -19.34 -11.45 10.42
C GLY A 73 -20.49 -10.64 9.83
N ARG A 74 -20.51 -10.39 8.51
CA ARG A 74 -21.53 -9.57 7.85
C ARG A 74 -22.28 -10.33 6.77
N ALA A 75 -23.62 -10.31 6.83
CA ALA A 75 -24.49 -10.95 5.82
C ALA A 75 -24.22 -10.41 4.41
N SER A 76 -23.98 -9.09 4.29
CA SER A 76 -23.65 -8.44 3.02
C SER A 76 -22.38 -8.98 2.36
N ARG A 77 -21.45 -9.55 3.12
CA ARG A 77 -20.24 -10.19 2.62
C ARG A 77 -20.45 -11.68 2.36
N ARG A 78 -21.25 -12.37 3.17
CA ARG A 78 -21.62 -13.76 2.91
C ARG A 78 -22.49 -13.93 1.69
N GLU A 79 -23.34 -12.94 1.43
CA GLU A 79 -24.27 -12.88 0.29
C GLU A 79 -23.85 -11.80 -0.71
N GLU A 80 -22.56 -11.61 -0.87
CA GLU A 80 -22.00 -10.55 -1.72
C GLU A 80 -22.70 -10.49 -3.06
N THR A 81 -23.19 -9.29 -3.38
CA THR A 81 -23.83 -9.00 -4.67
C THR A 81 -22.82 -8.27 -5.55
N ASN A 82 -22.60 -8.78 -6.74
CA ASN A 82 -21.70 -8.15 -7.70
C ASN A 82 -22.26 -8.27 -9.12
N GLN A 83 -21.70 -7.51 -10.05
CA GLN A 83 -21.93 -7.68 -11.46
C GLN A 83 -20.90 -8.68 -12.01
N ILE A 84 -21.36 -9.76 -12.61
CA ILE A 84 -20.52 -10.73 -13.28
C ILE A 84 -20.87 -10.76 -14.77
N PRO A 85 -19.94 -11.13 -15.68
CA PRO A 85 -20.27 -11.33 -17.09
C PRO A 85 -21.45 -12.29 -17.26
N GLU A 86 -22.34 -12.00 -18.21
CA GLU A 86 -23.43 -12.92 -18.56
C GLU A 86 -22.84 -14.19 -19.18
N PRO A 87 -23.20 -15.39 -18.70
CA PRO A 87 -22.74 -16.63 -19.31
C PRO A 87 -23.04 -16.66 -20.81
N GLY A 88 -22.00 -16.86 -21.63
CA GLY A 88 -22.09 -16.84 -23.09
C GLY A 88 -22.09 -15.45 -23.75
N ASN A 89 -22.07 -14.37 -22.98
CA ASN A 89 -22.01 -13.02 -23.52
C ASN A 89 -21.11 -12.12 -22.65
N THR A 90 -19.83 -12.04 -22.98
CA THR A 90 -18.82 -11.28 -22.21
C THR A 90 -18.99 -9.76 -22.29
N THR A 91 -19.81 -9.24 -23.20
CA THR A 91 -20.06 -7.78 -23.33
C THR A 91 -21.18 -7.29 -22.42
N LYS A 92 -21.97 -8.20 -21.82
CA LYS A 92 -23.03 -7.88 -20.89
C LYS A 92 -22.70 -8.37 -19.48
N THR A 93 -23.20 -7.65 -18.49
CA THR A 93 -23.07 -8.04 -17.09
C THR A 93 -24.46 -8.25 -16.49
N VAL A 94 -24.55 -9.20 -15.56
CA VAL A 94 -25.74 -9.49 -14.77
C VAL A 94 -25.44 -9.32 -13.29
N ARG A 95 -26.41 -8.83 -12.54
CA ARG A 95 -26.30 -8.75 -11.08
C ARG A 95 -26.57 -10.13 -10.49
N ALA A 96 -25.61 -10.64 -9.73
CA ALA A 96 -25.69 -11.93 -9.05
C ALA A 96 -25.35 -11.81 -7.57
N THR A 97 -25.89 -12.71 -6.77
CA THR A 97 -25.64 -12.83 -5.32
C THR A 97 -24.83 -14.09 -5.02
N ASP A 98 -24.27 -14.20 -3.80
CA ASP A 98 -23.42 -15.33 -3.37
C ASP A 98 -22.29 -15.60 -4.38
N ILE A 99 -21.52 -14.54 -4.64
CA ILE A 99 -20.41 -14.58 -5.61
C ILE A 99 -19.27 -15.42 -5.05
N ARG A 100 -18.82 -16.38 -5.85
CA ARG A 100 -17.75 -17.31 -5.48
C ARG A 100 -16.69 -17.39 -6.58
N SER A 101 -15.44 -17.56 -6.13
CA SER A 101 -14.34 -18.00 -6.97
C SER A 101 -14.47 -19.50 -7.25
N PRO A 102 -14.09 -20.01 -8.43
CA PRO A 102 -14.22 -21.44 -8.74
C PRO A 102 -13.26 -22.36 -7.97
N PHE A 103 -12.35 -21.80 -7.21
CA PHE A 103 -11.36 -22.58 -6.44
C PHE A 103 -12.00 -23.30 -5.26
N THR A 104 -11.55 -24.55 -5.00
CA THR A 104 -11.97 -25.34 -3.86
C THR A 104 -10.76 -25.87 -3.08
N THR A 105 -10.93 -26.18 -1.80
CA THR A 105 -9.86 -26.71 -0.94
C THR A 105 -9.40 -28.11 -1.35
N GLY A 106 -10.28 -28.90 -1.96
CA GLY A 106 -9.94 -30.22 -2.51
C GLY A 106 -9.46 -30.22 -3.94
N GLY A 107 -9.64 -29.11 -4.62
CA GLY A 107 -9.35 -28.96 -6.04
C GLY A 107 -10.44 -29.51 -6.95
N HIS A 108 -10.59 -28.93 -8.15
CA HIS A 108 -11.41 -29.49 -9.21
C HIS A 108 -10.74 -29.34 -10.59
N ILE A 109 -11.04 -30.25 -11.50
CA ILE A 109 -10.48 -30.28 -12.85
C ILE A 109 -11.17 -29.23 -13.73
N ILE A 110 -10.37 -28.30 -14.25
CA ILE A 110 -10.85 -27.27 -15.18
C ILE A 110 -10.96 -27.84 -16.59
N ASN A 111 -9.91 -28.51 -17.08
CA ASN A 111 -9.88 -29.11 -18.40
C ASN A 111 -8.74 -30.13 -18.52
N GLY A 112 -8.91 -31.12 -19.39
CA GLY A 112 -7.86 -32.06 -19.79
C GLY A 112 -6.96 -31.49 -20.89
N ALA A 113 -5.84 -32.19 -21.13
CA ALA A 113 -4.89 -31.89 -22.20
C ALA A 113 -4.29 -33.20 -22.79
N GLY A 114 -3.80 -33.13 -24.01
CA GLY A 114 -3.19 -34.27 -24.75
C GLY A 114 -4.15 -35.06 -25.61
N GLY A 115 -5.42 -35.14 -25.28
CA GLY A 115 -6.47 -35.72 -26.09
C GLY A 115 -7.11 -34.73 -27.09
N THR A 116 -8.16 -35.14 -27.80
CA THR A 116 -8.99 -34.21 -28.57
C THR A 116 -9.73 -33.24 -27.65
N ALA A 117 -10.19 -32.10 -28.16
CA ALA A 117 -10.93 -31.11 -27.35
C ALA A 117 -12.17 -31.76 -26.68
N ALA A 118 -12.90 -32.64 -27.40
CA ALA A 118 -14.03 -33.36 -26.85
C ALA A 118 -13.62 -34.34 -25.74
N ASN A 119 -12.51 -35.06 -25.88
CA ASN A 119 -11.99 -35.98 -24.89
C ASN A 119 -11.49 -35.24 -23.64
N ASN A 120 -10.77 -34.15 -23.83
CA ASN A 120 -10.30 -33.31 -22.75
C ASN A 120 -11.45 -32.74 -21.90
N ALA A 121 -12.57 -32.39 -22.56
CA ALA A 121 -13.75 -31.88 -21.87
C ALA A 121 -14.49 -32.94 -21.03
N GLN A 122 -14.34 -34.23 -21.31
CA GLN A 122 -15.04 -35.30 -20.59
C GLN A 122 -14.61 -35.45 -19.12
N ILE A 123 -13.39 -35.03 -18.74
CA ILE A 123 -12.91 -35.05 -17.34
C ILE A 123 -13.10 -33.71 -16.61
N ARG A 124 -13.72 -32.72 -17.27
CA ARG A 124 -13.97 -31.38 -16.69
C ARG A 124 -14.99 -31.48 -15.56
N GLY A 125 -14.83 -30.64 -14.55
CA GLY A 125 -15.78 -30.53 -13.45
C GLY A 125 -15.78 -31.72 -12.49
N ILE A 126 -14.73 -32.52 -12.45
CA ILE A 126 -14.51 -33.50 -11.37
C ILE A 126 -13.84 -32.77 -10.21
N LYS A 127 -14.47 -32.73 -9.04
CA LYS A 127 -13.89 -32.22 -7.79
C LYS A 127 -13.46 -33.35 -6.87
N PHE A 128 -12.48 -33.05 -6.01
CA PHE A 128 -11.96 -33.98 -5.01
C PHE A 128 -12.38 -33.52 -3.61
N GLY A 129 -13.18 -34.33 -2.94
CA GLY A 129 -13.56 -34.18 -1.54
C GLY A 129 -12.50 -34.72 -0.58
N PRO A 130 -12.80 -34.78 0.74
CA PRO A 130 -11.91 -35.37 1.75
C PRO A 130 -11.47 -36.77 1.34
N GLY A 131 -10.19 -37.10 1.52
CA GLY A 131 -9.62 -38.37 1.11
C GLY A 131 -9.52 -38.58 -0.41
N GLY A 132 -9.72 -37.56 -1.22
CA GLY A 132 -9.64 -37.65 -2.68
C GLY A 132 -10.91 -38.22 -3.36
N VAL A 133 -12.03 -38.32 -2.65
CA VAL A 133 -13.29 -38.84 -3.18
C VAL A 133 -13.79 -37.93 -4.31
N GLN A 134 -14.04 -38.53 -5.49
CA GLN A 134 -14.49 -37.80 -6.67
C GLN A 134 -16.00 -37.55 -6.63
N SER A 135 -16.41 -36.37 -7.10
CA SER A 135 -17.82 -36.03 -7.34
C SER A 135 -17.93 -34.91 -8.38
N PRO A 136 -19.10 -34.72 -9.00
CA PRO A 136 -19.33 -33.57 -9.89
C PRO A 136 -19.18 -32.24 -9.13
N TYR A 137 -18.53 -31.26 -9.79
CA TYR A 137 -18.43 -29.88 -9.31
C TYR A 137 -19.72 -29.13 -9.62
N ASP A 138 -20.31 -28.51 -8.60
CA ASP A 138 -21.49 -27.65 -8.76
C ASP A 138 -21.05 -26.23 -9.13
N TYR A 139 -21.34 -25.82 -10.36
CA TYR A 139 -21.06 -24.49 -10.89
C TYR A 139 -22.06 -23.41 -10.44
N GLY A 140 -23.05 -23.76 -9.63
CA GLY A 140 -24.10 -22.84 -9.18
C GLY A 140 -25.09 -22.44 -10.27
N LYS A 141 -25.80 -21.34 -10.04
CA LYS A 141 -26.90 -20.87 -10.91
C LYS A 141 -26.41 -20.11 -12.14
N LEU A 142 -25.34 -19.34 -11.98
CA LEU A 142 -24.71 -18.54 -13.03
C LEU A 142 -23.20 -18.76 -12.91
N SER A 143 -22.55 -19.12 -14.02
CA SER A 143 -21.11 -19.39 -14.00
C SER A 143 -20.44 -18.97 -15.29
N THR A 144 -19.34 -18.23 -15.17
CA THR A 144 -18.39 -17.94 -16.24
C THR A 144 -17.15 -18.81 -16.15
N THR A 145 -17.14 -19.80 -15.26
CA THR A 145 -15.93 -20.57 -14.89
C THR A 145 -15.80 -21.91 -15.59
N VAL A 146 -16.82 -22.34 -16.34
CA VAL A 146 -16.81 -23.65 -17.00
C VAL A 146 -15.70 -23.74 -18.04
N GLY A 147 -14.70 -24.60 -17.76
CA GLY A 147 -13.55 -24.81 -18.65
C GLY A 147 -12.56 -23.65 -18.70
N THR A 148 -12.64 -22.68 -17.80
CA THR A 148 -11.72 -21.54 -17.72
C THR A 148 -10.99 -21.52 -16.37
N THR A 149 -9.83 -20.87 -16.33
CA THR A 149 -9.04 -20.69 -15.12
C THR A 149 -9.47 -19.45 -14.31
N ASN A 150 -10.24 -18.57 -14.92
CA ASN A 150 -10.72 -17.31 -14.34
C ASN A 150 -12.25 -17.24 -14.44
N GLY A 151 -12.83 -16.43 -13.59
CA GLY A 151 -14.25 -16.14 -13.59
C GLY A 151 -14.87 -16.23 -12.22
N PHE A 152 -16.18 -16.02 -12.17
CA PHE A 152 -16.98 -16.07 -10.95
C PHE A 152 -18.21 -16.91 -11.19
N GLN A 153 -18.78 -17.41 -10.10
CA GLN A 153 -20.03 -18.14 -10.10
C GLN A 153 -20.96 -17.63 -8.98
N SER A 154 -22.25 -17.84 -9.15
CA SER A 154 -23.26 -17.54 -8.14
C SER A 154 -23.72 -18.84 -7.48
N GLY A 155 -23.35 -19.03 -6.21
CA GLY A 155 -23.58 -20.28 -5.49
C GLY A 155 -22.66 -21.43 -5.90
N GLY A 156 -23.06 -22.67 -5.59
CA GLY A 156 -22.32 -23.88 -5.92
C GLY A 156 -21.13 -24.16 -4.99
N ASP A 157 -20.10 -24.87 -5.52
CA ASP A 157 -18.97 -25.37 -4.72
C ASP A 157 -17.81 -24.39 -4.52
N GLY A 158 -17.82 -23.25 -5.20
CA GLY A 158 -16.73 -22.28 -5.17
C GLY A 158 -16.54 -21.59 -3.82
N PHE A 159 -15.38 -20.98 -3.63
CA PHE A 159 -15.00 -20.27 -2.40
C PHE A 159 -15.60 -18.86 -2.37
N ARG A 160 -16.18 -18.46 -1.22
CA ARG A 160 -16.71 -17.12 -1.01
C ARG A 160 -15.58 -16.13 -0.71
N ILE A 161 -15.24 -15.28 -1.66
CA ILE A 161 -14.14 -14.32 -1.52
C ILE A 161 -14.45 -13.27 -0.45
N GLY A 162 -15.69 -12.76 -0.44
CA GLY A 162 -16.10 -11.70 0.48
C GLY A 162 -15.98 -12.04 1.96
N THR A 163 -16.03 -13.33 2.32
CA THR A 163 -15.91 -13.78 3.72
C THR A 163 -14.45 -13.81 4.22
N SER A 164 -13.48 -13.90 3.32
CA SER A 164 -12.06 -13.93 3.67
C SER A 164 -11.42 -12.54 3.78
N GLN A 165 -12.14 -11.49 3.39
CA GLN A 165 -11.63 -10.13 3.43
C GLN A 165 -12.17 -9.37 4.64
N GLU A 166 -11.30 -8.63 5.29
CA GLU A 166 -11.69 -7.71 6.37
C GLU A 166 -12.44 -6.51 5.83
N ILE A 167 -13.45 -6.05 6.57
CA ILE A 167 -14.18 -4.81 6.30
C ILE A 167 -13.46 -3.63 6.96
N VAL A 168 -12.97 -3.84 8.18
CA VAL A 168 -12.14 -2.92 8.94
C VAL A 168 -10.94 -3.72 9.43
N ARG A 169 -9.73 -3.24 9.13
CA ARG A 169 -8.49 -3.91 9.55
C ARG A 169 -8.23 -3.69 11.03
N PRO A 170 -7.73 -4.70 11.75
CA PRO A 170 -7.16 -4.50 13.07
C PRO A 170 -6.02 -3.48 13.01
N LEU A 171 -5.99 -2.55 13.97
CA LEU A 171 -5.01 -1.48 13.99
C LEU A 171 -4.56 -1.22 15.44
N THR A 172 -3.25 -1.11 15.65
CA THR A 172 -2.67 -0.62 16.90
C THR A 172 -1.80 0.58 16.61
N ARG A 173 -1.96 1.66 17.37
CA ARG A 173 -1.13 2.85 17.27
C ARG A 173 -0.54 3.21 18.62
N LYS A 174 0.72 3.64 18.60
CA LYS A 174 1.44 4.19 19.75
C LYS A 174 2.08 5.49 19.31
N ASN A 175 1.82 6.57 20.03
CA ASN A 175 2.39 7.88 19.75
C ASN A 175 3.00 8.44 21.02
N LEU A 176 4.20 9.01 20.88
CA LEU A 176 4.89 9.78 21.91
C LEU A 176 5.33 11.11 21.30
N PHE A 177 5.18 12.18 22.05
CA PHE A 177 5.60 13.51 21.67
C PHE A 177 6.16 14.25 22.88
N LEU A 178 7.29 14.89 22.69
CA LEU A 178 7.91 15.73 23.69
C LEU A 178 8.43 17.01 23.02
N ARG A 179 8.14 18.16 23.60
CA ARG A 179 8.70 19.44 23.18
C ARG A 179 9.09 20.26 24.38
N SER A 180 10.25 20.91 24.28
CA SER A 180 10.69 21.91 25.26
C SER A 180 11.13 23.17 24.53
N ASP A 181 10.62 24.31 24.98
CA ASP A 181 11.03 25.65 24.57
C ASP A 181 11.72 26.30 25.73
N PHE A 182 12.85 27.02 25.49
CA PHE A 182 13.61 27.69 26.51
C PHE A 182 14.07 29.09 26.07
N LYS A 183 13.70 30.14 26.81
CA LYS A 183 14.15 31.50 26.60
C LYS A 183 15.61 31.61 27.05
N LEU A 184 16.53 31.51 26.10
CA LEU A 184 17.96 31.64 26.36
C LEU A 184 18.32 33.11 26.68
N LEU A 185 17.73 34.05 25.89
CA LEU A 185 17.78 35.49 26.05
C LEU A 185 16.36 36.06 25.87
N ASP A 186 16.12 37.31 26.23
CA ASP A 186 14.79 37.93 26.07
C ASP A 186 14.30 37.94 24.64
N HIS A 187 15.24 37.97 23.70
CA HIS A 187 14.96 37.96 22.25
C HIS A 187 15.27 36.65 21.54
N LEU A 188 15.70 35.59 22.29
CA LEU A 188 16.11 34.30 21.74
C LEU A 188 15.48 33.15 22.51
N THR A 189 14.62 32.38 21.83
CA THR A 189 14.05 31.13 22.34
C THR A 189 14.62 29.96 21.54
N VAL A 190 15.24 28.99 22.19
CA VAL A 190 15.64 27.71 21.60
C VAL A 190 14.59 26.67 21.89
N PHE A 191 14.45 25.69 21.02
CA PHE A 191 13.51 24.59 21.21
C PHE A 191 14.09 23.25 20.75
N ALA A 192 13.59 22.19 21.37
CA ALA A 192 13.82 20.81 20.94
C ALA A 192 12.49 20.05 20.97
N GLU A 193 12.28 19.20 19.97
CA GLU A 193 11.07 18.39 19.81
C GLU A 193 11.45 16.98 19.38
N GLY A 194 10.87 15.98 20.02
CA GLY A 194 11.02 14.58 19.64
C GLY A 194 9.65 13.93 19.47
N SER A 195 9.49 13.12 18.44
CA SER A 195 8.29 12.30 18.28
C SER A 195 8.64 10.87 17.86
N TYR A 196 7.82 9.94 18.34
CA TYR A 196 7.80 8.54 17.95
C TYR A 196 6.38 8.13 17.67
N SER A 197 6.16 7.48 16.54
CA SER A 197 4.89 6.79 16.27
C SER A 197 5.15 5.39 15.73
N GLU A 198 4.32 4.45 16.17
CA GLU A 198 4.29 3.08 15.66
C GLU A 198 2.86 2.72 15.31
N THR A 199 2.67 2.28 14.07
CA THR A 199 1.39 1.77 13.58
C THR A 199 1.57 0.32 13.17
N MET A 200 0.80 -0.58 13.78
CA MET A 200 0.75 -1.99 13.42
C MET A 200 -0.64 -2.30 12.86
N ALA A 201 -0.67 -2.92 11.69
CA ALA A 201 -1.91 -3.34 11.06
C ALA A 201 -1.73 -4.74 10.47
N ASP A 202 -2.63 -5.65 10.83
CA ASP A 202 -2.72 -6.96 10.24
C ASP A 202 -3.76 -6.95 9.12
N GLN A 203 -3.49 -7.64 8.05
CA GLN A 203 -4.40 -7.78 6.93
C GLN A 203 -4.47 -9.23 6.48
N GLN A 204 -5.66 -9.80 6.56
CA GLN A 204 -5.95 -11.07 5.91
C GLN A 204 -6.15 -10.83 4.41
N ASN A 205 -5.35 -11.51 3.61
CA ASN A 205 -5.46 -11.47 2.16
C ASN A 205 -6.35 -12.62 1.66
N SER A 206 -6.52 -12.70 0.36
CA SER A 206 -7.21 -13.82 -0.27
C SER A 206 -6.47 -15.14 0.01
N PRO A 207 -7.18 -16.27 0.06
CA PRO A 207 -6.55 -17.57 0.21
C PRO A 207 -5.57 -17.86 -0.93
N THR A 208 -4.55 -18.66 -0.64
CA THR A 208 -3.57 -19.05 -1.65
C THR A 208 -4.23 -19.98 -2.69
N THR A 209 -4.30 -19.49 -3.92
CA THR A 209 -4.86 -20.21 -5.06
C THR A 209 -3.77 -20.82 -5.92
N HIS A 210 -3.99 -22.03 -6.44
CA HIS A 210 -3.08 -22.74 -7.33
C HIS A 210 -3.81 -23.13 -8.62
N LEU A 211 -3.08 -23.04 -9.72
CA LEU A 211 -3.39 -23.75 -10.96
C LEU A 211 -2.31 -24.80 -11.13
N LEU A 212 -2.68 -26.07 -10.98
CA LEU A 212 -1.77 -27.19 -11.02
C LEU A 212 -1.98 -27.97 -12.31
N THR A 213 -0.90 -28.23 -13.03
CA THR A 213 -0.90 -29.19 -14.13
C THR A 213 -0.54 -30.56 -13.58
N ILE A 214 -1.49 -31.48 -13.59
CA ILE A 214 -1.34 -32.83 -13.07
C ILE A 214 -1.18 -33.81 -14.23
N GLN A 215 -0.07 -34.51 -14.25
CA GLN A 215 0.20 -35.56 -15.22
C GLN A 215 -0.61 -36.83 -14.89
N ARG A 216 -1.07 -37.56 -15.91
CA ARG A 216 -1.79 -38.84 -15.74
C ARG A 216 -1.00 -39.85 -14.89
N GLY A 217 0.33 -39.84 -14.98
CA GLY A 217 1.22 -40.69 -14.19
C GLY A 217 1.54 -40.18 -12.79
N ASN A 218 0.81 -39.21 -12.25
CA ASN A 218 1.02 -38.71 -10.91
C ASN A 218 0.68 -39.78 -9.86
N ALA A 219 1.58 -40.03 -8.94
CA ALA A 219 1.47 -41.12 -7.96
C ALA A 219 0.26 -40.97 -7.02
N PHE A 220 -0.03 -39.74 -6.56
CA PHE A 220 -1.22 -39.50 -5.72
C PHE A 220 -2.52 -39.67 -6.53
N LEU A 221 -2.55 -39.25 -7.80
CA LEU A 221 -3.71 -39.46 -8.66
C LEU A 221 -4.00 -40.95 -8.84
N ALA A 222 -2.96 -41.77 -9.09
CA ALA A 222 -3.08 -43.20 -9.23
C ALA A 222 -3.58 -43.87 -7.94
N GLN A 223 -3.25 -43.33 -6.77
CA GLN A 223 -3.68 -43.84 -5.48
C GLN A 223 -5.15 -43.50 -5.16
N VAL A 224 -5.58 -42.24 -5.40
CA VAL A 224 -6.92 -41.76 -4.99
C VAL A 224 -7.99 -41.92 -6.06
N ALA A 225 -7.60 -41.99 -7.35
CA ALA A 225 -8.53 -41.98 -8.49
C ALA A 225 -8.07 -42.89 -9.64
N PRO A 226 -7.86 -44.21 -9.41
CA PRO A 226 -7.39 -45.13 -10.44
C PRO A 226 -8.35 -45.28 -11.61
N ASP A 227 -9.65 -45.13 -11.39
CA ASP A 227 -10.72 -45.09 -12.42
C ASP A 227 -10.57 -43.87 -13.34
N LEU A 228 -10.24 -42.71 -12.80
CA LEU A 228 -9.95 -41.51 -13.60
C LEU A 228 -8.69 -41.70 -14.44
N VAL A 229 -7.64 -42.32 -13.92
CA VAL A 229 -6.43 -42.65 -14.69
C VAL A 229 -6.76 -43.59 -15.87
N ALA A 230 -7.57 -44.63 -15.63
CA ALA A 230 -8.03 -45.54 -16.69
C ALA A 230 -8.85 -44.79 -17.75
N ARG A 231 -9.77 -43.91 -17.33
CA ARG A 231 -10.59 -43.06 -18.23
C ARG A 231 -9.70 -42.09 -19.04
N MET A 232 -8.75 -41.42 -18.41
CA MET A 232 -7.79 -40.57 -19.12
C MET A 232 -7.00 -41.35 -20.17
N THR A 233 -6.60 -42.59 -19.85
CA THR A 233 -5.90 -43.47 -20.79
C THR A 233 -6.77 -43.80 -22.01
N ALA A 234 -8.00 -44.19 -21.79
CA ALA A 234 -8.95 -44.51 -22.88
C ALA A 234 -9.25 -43.30 -23.77
N LEU A 235 -9.27 -42.09 -23.21
CA LEU A 235 -9.51 -40.84 -23.91
C LEU A 235 -8.25 -40.20 -24.54
N GLY A 236 -7.07 -40.78 -24.35
CA GLY A 236 -5.80 -40.19 -24.80
C GLY A 236 -5.40 -38.94 -24.04
N VAL A 237 -6.02 -38.64 -22.88
CA VAL A 237 -5.70 -37.49 -22.06
C VAL A 237 -4.42 -37.76 -21.26
N THR A 238 -3.41 -36.89 -21.38
CA THR A 238 -2.10 -37.07 -20.74
C THR A 238 -1.93 -36.28 -19.47
N SER A 239 -2.65 -35.17 -19.33
CA SER A 239 -2.65 -34.31 -18.15
C SER A 239 -3.95 -33.55 -18.02
N PHE A 240 -4.13 -32.85 -16.90
CA PHE A 240 -5.22 -31.89 -16.73
C PHE A 240 -4.76 -30.68 -15.89
N THR A 241 -5.46 -29.56 -16.09
CA THR A 241 -5.34 -28.39 -15.22
C THR A 241 -6.38 -28.47 -14.12
N MET A 242 -5.94 -28.30 -12.89
CA MET A 242 -6.75 -28.32 -11.68
C MET A 242 -6.57 -27.02 -10.92
N ASN A 243 -7.66 -26.43 -10.43
CA ASN A 243 -7.59 -25.34 -9.47
C ASN A 243 -7.69 -25.88 -8.04
N ARG A 244 -7.01 -25.24 -7.11
CA ARG A 244 -7.03 -25.60 -5.69
C ARG A 244 -6.80 -24.36 -4.83
N LEU A 245 -7.47 -24.31 -3.66
CA LEU A 245 -7.13 -23.43 -2.54
C LEU A 245 -6.31 -24.20 -1.52
N THR A 246 -5.30 -23.56 -0.96
CA THR A 246 -4.61 -24.08 0.22
C THR A 246 -5.00 -23.25 1.43
N LEU A 247 -5.86 -23.80 2.27
CA LEU A 247 -6.31 -23.21 3.53
C LEU A 247 -5.78 -23.97 4.76
N GLU A 248 -5.02 -25.02 4.57
CA GLU A 248 -4.46 -25.86 5.63
C GLU A 248 -3.54 -25.10 6.58
N ARG A 249 -3.02 -23.95 6.16
CA ARG A 249 -2.26 -23.00 6.98
C ARG A 249 -2.98 -21.68 7.22
N GLY A 250 -4.25 -21.60 6.89
CA GLY A 250 -5.01 -20.35 6.94
C GLY A 250 -4.85 -19.47 5.67
N LEU A 251 -5.24 -18.23 5.81
CA LEU A 251 -5.12 -17.23 4.75
C LEU A 251 -3.67 -16.73 4.65
N THR A 252 -3.35 -16.11 3.53
CA THR A 252 -2.15 -15.28 3.43
C THR A 252 -2.38 -14.01 4.26
N GLU A 253 -1.44 -13.68 5.15
CA GLU A 253 -1.56 -12.54 6.06
C GLU A 253 -0.39 -11.58 5.89
N SER A 254 -0.69 -10.28 5.78
CA SER A 254 0.29 -9.20 5.78
C SER A 254 0.33 -8.55 7.16
N HIS A 255 1.51 -8.41 7.73
CA HIS A 255 1.74 -7.77 9.03
C HIS A 255 2.51 -6.47 8.80
N VAL A 256 1.80 -5.35 8.76
CA VAL A 256 2.41 -4.03 8.58
C VAL A 256 2.89 -3.51 9.92
N ASN A 257 4.15 -3.12 9.99
CA ASN A 257 4.71 -2.37 11.10
C ASN A 257 5.42 -1.12 10.55
N ASP A 258 4.88 0.05 10.84
CA ASP A 258 5.37 1.35 10.40
C ASP A 258 5.81 2.17 11.62
N LYS A 259 7.10 2.52 11.67
CA LYS A 259 7.72 3.28 12.76
C LYS A 259 8.28 4.59 12.23
N ASN A 260 7.79 5.68 12.80
CA ASN A 260 8.31 7.02 12.53
C ASN A 260 9.03 7.56 13.76
N ARG A 261 10.23 8.12 13.56
CA ARG A 261 11.01 8.84 14.56
C ARG A 261 11.40 10.19 14.01
N ARG A 262 11.24 11.22 14.79
CA ARG A 262 11.60 12.58 14.38
C ARG A 262 12.24 13.32 15.55
N LEU A 263 13.32 14.02 15.28
CA LEU A 263 13.95 14.99 16.16
C LEU A 263 14.00 16.33 15.43
N LEU A 264 13.61 17.40 16.11
CA LEU A 264 13.67 18.76 15.61
C LEU A 264 14.32 19.64 16.67
N VAL A 265 15.32 20.41 16.28
CA VAL A 265 15.93 21.42 17.14
C VAL A 265 15.96 22.75 16.39
N GLY A 266 15.89 23.86 17.11
CA GLY A 266 15.94 25.15 16.46
C GLY A 266 15.86 26.32 17.42
N PHE A 267 15.76 27.50 16.85
CA PHE A 267 15.57 28.75 17.60
C PHE A 267 14.65 29.72 16.87
N ASN A 268 14.05 30.59 17.66
CA ASN A 268 13.33 31.77 17.22
C ASN A 268 13.99 33.00 17.87
N ALA A 269 14.43 33.93 17.03
CA ALA A 269 15.06 35.16 17.49
C ALA A 269 14.27 36.38 17.03
N LYS A 270 14.12 37.37 17.90
CA LYS A 270 13.55 38.68 17.58
C LYS A 270 14.65 39.72 17.51
N LEU A 271 14.95 40.21 16.29
CA LEU A 271 16.01 41.20 16.03
C LEU A 271 15.37 42.54 15.64
N GLY A 272 15.02 43.34 16.64
CA GLY A 272 14.20 44.54 16.44
C GLY A 272 12.78 44.16 15.96
N GLU A 273 12.41 44.60 14.76
CA GLU A 273 11.12 44.26 14.11
C GLU A 273 11.19 42.96 13.26
N TRP A 274 12.35 42.32 13.20
CA TRP A 274 12.56 41.11 12.42
C TRP A 274 12.44 39.87 13.30
N ASN A 275 11.77 38.86 12.76
CA ASN A 275 11.73 37.53 13.35
C ASN A 275 12.60 36.60 12.50
N TRP A 276 13.54 35.92 13.14
CA TRP A 276 14.41 34.93 12.53
C TRP A 276 14.12 33.55 13.14
N GLU A 277 13.77 32.61 12.32
CA GLU A 277 13.50 31.21 12.68
C GLU A 277 14.51 30.34 11.94
N THR A 278 15.12 29.40 12.66
CA THR A 278 16.00 28.40 12.07
C THR A 278 15.74 27.07 12.75
N SER A 279 15.71 26.01 11.98
CA SER A 279 15.59 24.65 12.52
C SER A 279 16.38 23.62 11.74
N TYR A 280 16.71 22.53 12.43
CA TYR A 280 17.21 21.29 11.85
C TYR A 280 16.33 20.15 12.30
N GLN A 281 15.86 19.36 11.35
CA GLN A 281 15.05 18.17 11.56
C GLN A 281 15.78 16.95 11.00
N TRP A 282 15.84 15.91 11.81
CA TRP A 282 16.13 14.55 11.38
C TRP A 282 14.88 13.70 11.56
N GLY A 283 14.57 12.86 10.57
CA GLY A 283 13.46 11.95 10.62
C GLY A 283 13.78 10.62 9.95
N THR A 284 13.22 9.54 10.46
CA THR A 284 13.26 8.22 9.79
C THR A 284 11.90 7.55 9.86
N ASN A 285 11.55 6.88 8.76
CA ASN A 285 10.41 6.00 8.67
C ASN A 285 10.92 4.59 8.33
N ASP A 286 10.63 3.63 9.20
CA ASP A 286 10.94 2.20 9.03
C ASP A 286 9.63 1.42 8.83
N ILE A 287 9.41 0.92 7.63
CA ILE A 287 8.27 0.06 7.29
C ILE A 287 8.76 -1.38 7.14
N SER A 288 8.02 -2.33 7.73
CA SER A 288 8.20 -3.77 7.53
C SER A 288 6.85 -4.42 7.21
N ILE A 289 6.80 -5.23 6.13
CA ILE A 289 5.58 -5.90 5.69
C ILE A 289 5.90 -7.37 5.35
N PRO A 290 6.13 -8.24 6.34
CA PRO A 290 6.16 -9.68 6.09
C PRO A 290 4.77 -10.17 5.68
N ILE A 291 4.74 -11.07 4.68
CA ILE A 291 3.52 -11.74 4.25
C ILE A 291 3.70 -13.23 4.46
N THR A 292 2.94 -13.79 5.40
CA THR A 292 2.98 -15.21 5.78
C THR A 292 2.10 -16.06 4.88
N ASN A 293 2.29 -17.37 4.92
CA ASN A 293 1.55 -18.36 4.13
C ASN A 293 1.54 -18.08 2.62
N ASN A 294 2.63 -17.51 2.10
CA ASN A 294 2.77 -17.19 0.68
C ASN A 294 3.40 -18.35 -0.09
N LEU A 295 2.86 -18.66 -1.25
CA LEU A 295 3.29 -19.77 -2.07
C LEU A 295 4.60 -19.50 -2.80
N ILE A 296 5.55 -20.43 -2.72
CA ILE A 296 6.79 -20.45 -3.51
C ILE A 296 6.52 -21.25 -4.79
N LEU A 297 6.40 -20.55 -5.92
CA LEU A 297 5.91 -21.10 -7.19
C LEU A 297 6.76 -22.27 -7.70
N ALA A 298 8.09 -22.12 -7.71
CA ALA A 298 8.99 -23.15 -8.18
C ALA A 298 8.93 -24.44 -7.30
N ARG A 299 8.82 -24.27 -5.98
CA ARG A 299 8.70 -25.41 -5.07
C ARG A 299 7.39 -26.14 -5.24
N MET A 300 6.28 -25.42 -5.47
CA MET A 300 5.00 -26.06 -5.74
C MET A 300 5.02 -26.85 -7.05
N ALA A 301 5.64 -26.33 -8.11
CA ALA A 301 5.76 -27.03 -9.38
C ALA A 301 6.53 -28.36 -9.23
N VAL A 302 7.60 -28.37 -8.44
CA VAL A 302 8.36 -29.59 -8.09
C VAL A 302 7.53 -30.55 -7.24
N ALA A 303 6.90 -30.06 -6.17
CA ALA A 303 6.16 -30.85 -5.20
C ALA A 303 4.90 -31.53 -5.77
N ALA A 304 4.22 -30.86 -6.71
CA ALA A 304 2.99 -31.36 -7.32
C ALA A 304 3.22 -32.49 -8.35
N ASP A 305 4.43 -32.63 -8.91
CA ASP A 305 4.76 -33.73 -9.85
C ASP A 305 5.36 -34.91 -9.08
N ALA A 306 4.49 -35.78 -8.58
CA ALA A 306 4.83 -36.90 -7.70
C ALA A 306 4.88 -38.24 -8.46
N VAL A 307 5.89 -39.06 -8.12
CA VAL A 307 6.12 -40.43 -8.64
C VAL A 307 6.42 -41.40 -7.52
N VAL A 308 6.33 -42.72 -7.80
CA VAL A 308 6.77 -43.76 -6.87
C VAL A 308 8.22 -44.13 -7.18
N VAL A 309 9.08 -44.03 -6.16
CA VAL A 309 10.47 -44.50 -6.21
C VAL A 309 10.75 -45.32 -4.94
N GLY A 310 11.17 -46.57 -5.10
CA GLY A 310 11.45 -47.45 -3.95
C GLY A 310 10.24 -47.66 -3.03
N GLY A 311 9.00 -47.62 -3.58
CA GLY A 311 7.77 -47.76 -2.80
C GLY A 311 7.31 -46.50 -2.06
N GLN A 312 8.04 -45.39 -2.19
CA GLN A 312 7.70 -44.07 -1.60
C GLN A 312 7.23 -43.10 -2.67
N ILE A 313 6.23 -42.28 -2.32
CA ILE A 313 5.80 -41.17 -3.18
C ILE A 313 6.71 -39.96 -2.95
N VAL A 314 7.44 -39.60 -3.98
CA VAL A 314 8.42 -38.48 -3.95
C VAL A 314 8.22 -37.55 -5.16
N PRO A 315 8.70 -36.30 -5.13
CA PRO A 315 8.77 -35.47 -6.32
C PRO A 315 9.62 -36.12 -7.41
N ARG A 316 9.17 -36.09 -8.66
CA ARG A 316 9.93 -36.62 -9.81
C ARG A 316 11.33 -36.00 -9.92
N ALA A 317 11.45 -34.71 -9.62
CA ALA A 317 12.70 -33.97 -9.68
C ALA A 317 13.47 -33.97 -8.34
N LEU A 318 13.26 -34.97 -7.45
CA LEU A 318 13.89 -35.02 -6.13
C LEU A 318 15.43 -34.99 -6.21
N ALA A 319 16.01 -35.69 -7.17
CA ALA A 319 17.49 -35.73 -7.33
C ALA A 319 18.09 -34.34 -7.60
N ALA A 320 17.37 -33.48 -8.35
CA ALA A 320 17.78 -32.10 -8.64
C ALA A 320 17.34 -31.10 -7.53
N ASN A 321 16.44 -31.52 -6.64
CA ASN A 321 15.88 -30.69 -5.56
C ASN A 321 15.94 -31.46 -4.23
N PRO A 322 17.13 -31.66 -3.65
CA PRO A 322 17.26 -32.37 -2.38
C PRO A 322 16.44 -31.70 -1.27
N GLY A 323 15.65 -32.47 -0.53
CA GLY A 323 14.74 -31.96 0.49
C GLY A 323 13.35 -31.57 -0.02
N ALA A 324 13.06 -31.71 -1.33
CA ALA A 324 11.71 -31.54 -1.85
C ALA A 324 10.76 -32.62 -1.29
N VAL A 325 9.54 -32.18 -0.95
CA VAL A 325 8.49 -33.05 -0.40
C VAL A 325 7.30 -33.06 -1.36
N ALA A 326 6.79 -34.26 -1.67
CA ALA A 326 5.65 -34.40 -2.56
C ALA A 326 4.36 -33.82 -1.95
N PHE A 327 3.65 -33.01 -2.73
CA PHE A 327 2.41 -32.35 -2.33
C PHE A 327 1.22 -33.12 -2.91
N ASN A 328 0.37 -33.65 -2.03
CA ASN A 328 -0.89 -34.29 -2.46
C ASN A 328 -1.97 -33.21 -2.67
N PRO A 329 -2.39 -32.91 -3.91
CA PRO A 329 -3.38 -31.86 -4.17
C PRO A 329 -4.84 -32.33 -4.09
N PHE A 330 -5.10 -33.63 -3.89
CA PHE A 330 -6.41 -34.25 -4.03
C PHE A 330 -7.16 -34.35 -2.70
N GLY A 331 -8.04 -33.41 -2.45
CA GLY A 331 -8.85 -33.34 -1.23
C GLY A 331 -8.39 -32.31 -0.22
N ALA A 332 -9.34 -31.79 0.54
CA ALA A 332 -9.04 -30.90 1.67
C ALA A 332 -8.27 -31.66 2.77
N GLY A 333 -7.21 -31.05 3.30
CA GLY A 333 -6.36 -31.65 4.33
C GLY A 333 -5.43 -32.77 3.84
N SER A 334 -5.35 -33.04 2.54
CA SER A 334 -4.51 -34.11 1.99
C SER A 334 -3.00 -33.81 1.96
N PRO A 335 -2.52 -32.56 1.81
CA PRO A 335 -1.09 -32.27 1.90
C PRO A 335 -0.55 -32.52 3.31
N SER A 336 0.62 -33.15 3.39
CA SER A 336 1.31 -33.29 4.66
C SER A 336 1.85 -31.95 5.17
N GLN A 337 2.07 -31.84 6.49
CA GLN A 337 2.67 -30.64 7.08
C GLN A 337 4.04 -30.33 6.45
N ALA A 338 4.87 -31.36 6.23
CA ALA A 338 6.17 -31.22 5.58
C ALA A 338 6.07 -30.68 4.13
N ALA A 339 5.04 -31.10 3.38
CA ALA A 339 4.80 -30.58 2.04
C ALA A 339 4.35 -29.11 2.08
N LEU A 340 3.48 -28.74 3.03
CA LEU A 340 3.08 -27.34 3.25
C LEU A 340 4.26 -26.46 3.65
N ASP A 341 5.14 -26.95 4.55
CA ASP A 341 6.36 -26.23 4.96
C ASP A 341 7.34 -26.05 3.81
N TYR A 342 7.42 -27.01 2.89
CA TYR A 342 8.27 -26.93 1.71
C TYR A 342 7.77 -25.90 0.68
N VAL A 343 6.46 -25.86 0.41
CA VAL A 343 5.90 -25.02 -0.68
C VAL A 343 5.53 -23.62 -0.25
N MET A 344 5.39 -23.35 1.05
CA MET A 344 5.02 -22.05 1.58
C MET A 344 6.20 -21.36 2.27
N GLY A 345 6.16 -20.04 2.26
CA GLY A 345 7.15 -19.21 2.91
C GLY A 345 6.56 -17.87 3.36
N THR A 346 7.43 -17.04 3.89
CA THR A 346 7.12 -15.66 4.29
C THR A 346 7.94 -14.72 3.45
N THR A 347 7.29 -13.81 2.70
CA THR A 347 8.00 -12.71 2.06
C THR A 347 8.51 -11.76 3.12
N SER A 348 9.66 -11.17 2.91
CA SER A 348 10.13 -10.06 3.72
C SER A 348 10.28 -8.81 2.84
N PHE A 349 9.60 -7.76 3.25
CA PHE A 349 9.77 -6.42 2.73
C PHE A 349 10.08 -5.48 3.88
N ALA A 350 11.15 -4.71 3.75
CA ALA A 350 11.47 -3.65 4.68
C ALA A 350 11.99 -2.43 3.91
N GLU A 351 11.52 -1.26 4.27
CA GLU A 351 11.97 0.02 3.73
C GLU A 351 12.33 0.95 4.86
N THR A 352 13.49 1.59 4.75
CA THR A 352 13.93 2.68 5.63
C THR A 352 14.07 3.93 4.80
N THR A 353 13.28 4.96 5.12
CA THR A 353 13.41 6.30 4.54
C THR A 353 13.94 7.25 5.62
N THR A 354 15.03 7.94 5.32
CA THR A 354 15.63 8.96 6.20
C THR A 354 15.52 10.32 5.52
N GLN A 355 15.16 11.33 6.30
CA GLN A 355 15.07 12.71 5.85
C GLN A 355 15.80 13.63 6.83
N ASP A 356 16.65 14.49 6.29
CA ASP A 356 17.30 15.60 6.98
C ASP A 356 16.81 16.89 6.35
N VAL A 357 16.44 17.88 7.18
CA VAL A 357 16.01 19.22 6.72
C VAL A 357 16.65 20.27 7.59
N ALA A 358 17.37 21.19 6.98
CA ALA A 358 17.80 22.43 7.62
C ALA A 358 17.09 23.59 6.95
N ASP A 359 16.40 24.42 7.73
CA ASP A 359 15.70 25.57 7.19
C ASP A 359 16.00 26.85 8.00
N THR A 360 15.95 27.98 7.31
CA THR A 360 16.05 29.31 7.94
C THR A 360 15.10 30.27 7.23
N LYS A 361 14.44 31.12 8.02
CA LYS A 361 13.50 32.11 7.52
C LYS A 361 13.58 33.39 8.34
N ILE A 362 13.63 34.52 7.66
CA ILE A 362 13.57 35.85 8.26
C ILE A 362 12.31 36.55 7.74
N THR A 363 11.53 37.12 8.66
CA THR A 363 10.30 37.85 8.34
C THR A 363 10.31 39.22 9.04
N GLY A 364 9.83 40.24 8.36
CA GLY A 364 9.76 41.59 8.95
C GLY A 364 9.17 42.62 7.98
N ASN A 365 9.29 43.89 8.35
CA ASN A 365 8.88 45.01 7.53
C ASN A 365 10.10 45.73 6.95
N LEU A 366 10.15 45.92 5.63
CA LEU A 366 11.25 46.65 4.97
C LEU A 366 11.13 48.17 5.20
N PHE A 367 9.97 48.74 4.93
CA PHE A 367 9.63 50.13 5.14
C PHE A 367 8.11 50.33 5.07
N THR A 368 7.64 51.50 5.47
CA THR A 368 6.21 51.80 5.47
C THR A 368 5.83 52.58 4.21
N LEU A 369 4.93 52.02 3.40
CA LEU A 369 4.27 52.66 2.28
C LEU A 369 3.09 53.54 2.76
N PRO A 370 2.52 54.43 1.95
CA PRO A 370 1.34 55.24 2.34
C PRO A 370 0.14 54.39 2.78
N ALA A 371 0.01 53.16 2.28
CA ALA A 371 -1.07 52.24 2.60
C ALA A 371 -0.73 51.25 3.74
N GLY A 372 0.50 51.25 4.28
CA GLY A 372 0.95 50.40 5.38
C GLY A 372 2.35 49.82 5.19
N PRO A 373 2.82 48.96 6.09
CA PRO A 373 4.15 48.36 6.02
C PRO A 373 4.26 47.37 4.85
N LEU A 374 5.39 47.42 4.13
CA LEU A 374 5.81 46.42 3.17
C LEU A 374 6.42 45.23 3.94
N ALA A 375 5.65 44.17 4.11
CA ALA A 375 6.13 42.98 4.77
C ALA A 375 6.87 42.06 3.79
N VAL A 376 7.94 41.42 4.30
CA VAL A 376 8.77 40.48 3.55
C VAL A 376 9.05 39.23 4.35
N ALA A 377 9.13 38.09 3.66
CA ALA A 377 9.69 36.85 4.15
C ALA A 377 10.73 36.35 3.14
N VAL A 378 11.93 36.04 3.62
CA VAL A 378 12.99 35.39 2.85
C VAL A 378 13.48 34.17 3.60
N GLY A 379 13.84 33.12 2.88
CA GLY A 379 14.36 31.92 3.53
C GLY A 379 15.05 30.98 2.57
N ALA A 380 15.76 30.03 3.16
CA ALA A 380 16.44 28.95 2.45
C ALA A 380 16.22 27.64 3.19
N GLN A 381 16.18 26.55 2.45
CA GLN A 381 16.06 25.19 2.96
C GLN A 381 17.04 24.27 2.24
N TRP A 382 17.70 23.44 2.99
CA TRP A 382 18.40 22.25 2.50
C TRP A 382 17.66 21.02 2.99
N ARG A 383 17.44 20.05 2.08
CA ARG A 383 16.81 18.78 2.39
C ARG A 383 17.58 17.64 1.75
N SER A 384 17.80 16.58 2.51
CA SER A 384 18.29 15.30 2.01
C SER A 384 17.24 14.22 2.26
N LEU A 385 16.94 13.41 1.26
CA LEU A 385 16.05 12.27 1.35
C LEU A 385 16.78 11.03 0.83
N LYS A 386 16.75 9.95 1.62
CA LYS A 386 17.31 8.66 1.27
C LYS A 386 16.30 7.56 1.56
N SER A 387 16.07 6.65 0.60
CA SER A 387 15.28 5.45 0.81
C SER A 387 16.08 4.20 0.44
N THR A 388 15.94 3.16 1.25
CA THR A 388 16.55 1.85 1.02
C THR A 388 15.51 0.77 1.31
N THR A 389 15.20 -0.02 0.29
CA THR A 389 14.30 -1.16 0.37
C THR A 389 15.11 -2.46 0.39
N ARG A 390 14.68 -3.40 1.21
CA ARG A 390 15.24 -4.75 1.32
C ARG A 390 14.12 -5.77 1.15
N SER A 391 14.46 -6.89 0.50
CA SER A 391 13.57 -8.04 0.37
C SER A 391 14.37 -9.34 0.52
N ASP A 392 13.69 -10.46 0.76
CA ASP A 392 14.34 -11.77 0.75
C ASP A 392 14.69 -12.22 -0.68
N ALA A 393 15.59 -13.20 -0.79
CA ALA A 393 16.08 -13.69 -2.08
C ALA A 393 14.97 -14.28 -2.98
N THR A 394 13.93 -14.89 -2.39
CA THR A 394 12.82 -15.47 -3.14
C THR A 394 11.93 -14.37 -3.72
N SER A 395 11.64 -13.31 -2.94
CA SER A 395 10.93 -12.11 -3.41
C SER A 395 11.72 -11.41 -4.52
N ALA A 396 13.02 -11.20 -4.34
CA ALA A 396 13.89 -10.59 -5.33
C ALA A 396 13.95 -11.38 -6.64
N ALA A 397 13.81 -12.70 -6.60
CA ALA A 397 13.70 -13.57 -7.76
C ALA A 397 12.29 -13.70 -8.34
N ALA A 398 11.30 -12.92 -7.85
CA ALA A 398 9.88 -13.03 -8.21
C ALA A 398 9.30 -14.45 -7.99
N GLY A 399 9.81 -15.16 -6.99
CA GLY A 399 9.52 -16.57 -6.74
C GLY A 399 8.25 -16.85 -5.93
N TYR A 400 7.69 -15.85 -5.26
CA TYR A 400 6.41 -15.98 -4.58
C TYR A 400 5.22 -15.68 -5.49
N ARG A 401 4.05 -16.19 -5.13
CA ARG A 401 2.81 -15.88 -5.83
C ARG A 401 2.36 -14.43 -5.66
N LEU A 402 2.57 -13.85 -4.47
CA LEU A 402 2.15 -12.49 -4.12
C LEU A 402 3.35 -11.66 -3.65
N ALA A 403 3.28 -10.35 -3.93
CA ALA A 403 4.14 -9.33 -3.34
C ALA A 403 5.65 -9.59 -3.47
N ASN A 404 6.09 -9.79 -4.69
CA ASN A 404 7.52 -9.88 -5.02
C ASN A 404 8.10 -8.47 -5.14
N THR A 405 8.69 -7.96 -4.06
CA THR A 405 9.32 -6.64 -4.06
C THR A 405 10.80 -6.75 -4.39
N GLN A 406 11.26 -5.92 -5.32
CA GLN A 406 12.66 -5.81 -5.67
C GLN A 406 13.36 -4.82 -4.72
N PRO A 407 14.57 -5.12 -4.23
CA PRO A 407 15.32 -4.17 -3.44
C PRO A 407 15.78 -2.99 -4.29
N PHE A 408 15.74 -1.79 -3.73
CA PHE A 408 16.32 -0.60 -4.34
C PHE A 408 16.94 0.32 -3.27
N SER A 409 17.79 1.23 -3.71
CA SER A 409 18.28 2.33 -2.88
C SER A 409 18.44 3.56 -3.75
N GLY A 410 18.06 4.70 -3.22
CA GLY A 410 18.23 5.98 -3.88
C GLY A 410 18.24 7.12 -2.89
N ASP A 411 18.86 8.21 -3.27
CA ASP A 411 18.88 9.45 -2.50
C ASP A 411 18.92 10.66 -3.42
N TYR A 412 18.47 11.78 -2.91
CA TYR A 412 18.65 13.08 -3.53
C TYR A 412 18.67 14.19 -2.48
N THR A 413 19.27 15.32 -2.87
CA THR A 413 19.27 16.55 -2.10
C THR A 413 18.54 17.65 -2.84
N ILE A 414 17.97 18.58 -2.07
CA ILE A 414 17.29 19.77 -2.59
C ILE A 414 17.86 20.97 -1.85
N ILE A 415 18.18 22.02 -2.58
CA ILE A 415 18.47 23.35 -2.02
C ILE A 415 17.39 24.28 -2.58
N GLU A 416 16.69 24.95 -1.69
CA GLU A 416 15.60 25.85 -2.04
C GLU A 416 15.82 27.22 -1.41
N GLU A 417 15.51 28.27 -2.18
CA GLU A 417 15.49 29.65 -1.74
C GLU A 417 14.16 30.29 -2.10
N PHE A 418 13.62 31.11 -1.22
CA PHE A 418 12.36 31.80 -1.50
C PHE A 418 12.31 33.22 -0.98
N ALA A 419 11.48 34.03 -1.64
CA ALA A 419 11.12 35.37 -1.20
C ALA A 419 9.63 35.59 -1.38
N GLU A 420 9.01 36.22 -0.39
CA GLU A 420 7.61 36.60 -0.39
C GLU A 420 7.44 38.06 0.02
N PHE A 421 6.55 38.79 -0.63
CA PHE A 421 6.23 40.16 -0.35
C PHE A 421 4.73 40.36 -0.19
N GLN A 422 4.33 41.11 0.83
CA GLN A 422 2.98 41.60 0.99
C GLN A 422 3.01 43.13 0.92
N ILE A 423 2.45 43.65 -0.18
CA ILE A 423 2.56 45.04 -0.58
C ILE A 423 1.19 45.72 -0.41
N PRO A 424 0.96 46.52 0.63
CA PRO A 424 -0.24 47.32 0.73
C PRO A 424 -0.17 48.48 -0.30
N ILE A 425 -1.15 48.50 -1.25
CA ILE A 425 -1.15 49.43 -2.39
C ILE A 425 -2.05 50.63 -2.10
N ILE A 426 -3.27 50.35 -1.60
CA ILE A 426 -4.29 51.36 -1.33
C ILE A 426 -4.95 51.04 0.01
N LYS A 427 -5.26 52.12 0.76
CA LYS A 427 -6.01 52.00 2.02
C LYS A 427 -6.95 53.18 2.21
N ASP A 428 -8.16 52.90 2.68
CA ASP A 428 -9.18 53.84 3.12
C ASP A 428 -9.59 54.89 2.05
N VAL A 429 -9.75 54.47 0.77
CA VAL A 429 -10.33 55.28 -0.31
C VAL A 429 -11.68 54.72 -0.76
N PHE A 430 -12.45 55.52 -1.51
CA PHE A 430 -13.75 55.10 -2.04
C PHE A 430 -13.66 53.83 -2.86
N LEU A 431 -14.48 52.82 -2.55
CA LEU A 431 -14.50 51.48 -3.11
C LEU A 431 -13.18 50.67 -2.96
N ALA A 432 -12.27 51.12 -2.10
CA ALA A 432 -11.03 50.41 -1.82
C ALA A 432 -10.63 50.63 -0.35
N LYS A 433 -11.31 49.96 0.55
CA LYS A 433 -10.96 49.95 1.99
C LYS A 433 -9.53 49.43 2.18
N GLN A 434 -9.13 48.44 1.38
CA GLN A 434 -7.75 47.96 1.32
C GLN A 434 -7.50 47.22 -0.01
N VAL A 435 -6.37 47.50 -0.63
CA VAL A 435 -5.83 46.73 -1.75
C VAL A 435 -4.42 46.28 -1.38
N THR A 436 -4.19 44.94 -1.41
CA THR A 436 -2.91 44.35 -1.09
C THR A 436 -2.48 43.42 -2.22
N ALA A 437 -1.27 43.58 -2.73
CA ALA A 437 -0.64 42.59 -3.60
C ALA A 437 0.21 41.63 -2.78
N ASN A 438 0.25 40.35 -3.20
CA ASN A 438 1.08 39.33 -2.66
C ASN A 438 1.92 38.72 -3.79
N LEU A 439 3.24 38.74 -3.65
CA LEU A 439 4.18 38.17 -4.61
C LEU A 439 5.03 37.13 -3.89
N ALA A 440 5.24 35.99 -4.52
CA ALA A 440 6.12 34.95 -4.01
C ALA A 440 6.91 34.34 -5.15
N ALA A 441 8.18 34.05 -4.93
CA ALA A 441 9.04 33.32 -5.86
C ALA A 441 9.87 32.31 -5.07
N ARG A 442 10.10 31.14 -5.65
CA ARG A 442 10.95 30.10 -5.12
C ARG A 442 11.77 29.48 -6.23
N HIS A 443 13.05 29.31 -5.98
CA HIS A 443 13.98 28.53 -6.78
C HIS A 443 14.39 27.29 -5.99
N ALA A 444 14.40 26.12 -6.64
CA ALA A 444 14.78 24.86 -6.06
C ALA A 444 15.76 24.14 -6.99
N ASN A 445 16.87 23.64 -6.46
CA ASN A 445 17.82 22.81 -7.18
C ASN A 445 17.80 21.39 -6.63
N TYR A 446 17.42 20.43 -7.46
CA TYR A 446 17.40 19.00 -7.16
C TYR A 446 18.64 18.33 -7.70
N SER A 447 19.38 17.58 -6.88
CA SER A 447 20.58 16.85 -7.32
C SER A 447 20.32 15.85 -8.45
N THR A 448 19.07 15.40 -8.63
CA THR A 448 18.66 14.42 -9.68
C THR A 448 17.97 15.09 -10.86
N SER A 449 17.03 16.01 -10.60
CA SER A 449 16.09 16.49 -11.60
C SER A 449 16.45 17.89 -12.13
N GLY A 450 17.42 18.59 -11.48
CA GLY A 450 17.87 19.93 -11.84
C GLY A 450 17.01 21.04 -11.24
N ASP A 451 17.01 22.20 -11.89
CA ASP A 451 16.39 23.40 -11.38
C ASP A 451 14.88 23.44 -11.61
N ALA A 452 14.17 24.04 -10.66
CA ALA A 452 12.73 24.22 -10.68
C ALA A 452 12.36 25.61 -10.12
N GLU A 453 11.55 26.36 -10.86
CA GLU A 453 11.12 27.70 -10.47
C GLU A 453 9.61 27.76 -10.32
N SER A 454 9.15 28.19 -9.17
CA SER A 454 7.73 28.46 -8.92
C SER A 454 7.51 29.91 -8.48
N TRP A 455 6.36 30.49 -8.83
CA TRP A 455 6.00 31.84 -8.44
C TRP A 455 4.50 32.00 -8.28
N LYS A 456 4.10 33.00 -7.53
CA LYS A 456 2.71 33.39 -7.35
C LYS A 456 2.59 34.90 -7.29
N ALA A 457 1.65 35.45 -8.03
CA ALA A 457 1.22 36.82 -7.92
C ALA A 457 -0.28 36.86 -7.60
N GLY A 458 -0.65 37.58 -6.56
CA GLY A 458 -2.03 37.68 -6.11
C GLY A 458 -2.39 39.09 -5.67
N MET A 459 -3.67 39.41 -5.74
CA MET A 459 -4.24 40.68 -5.27
C MET A 459 -5.48 40.39 -4.43
N VAL A 460 -5.57 41.05 -3.32
CA VAL A 460 -6.75 41.06 -2.45
C VAL A 460 -7.29 42.49 -2.45
N TRP A 461 -8.52 42.64 -2.89
CA TRP A 461 -9.21 43.92 -2.93
C TRP A 461 -10.44 43.89 -2.01
N GLN A 462 -10.33 44.53 -0.85
CA GLN A 462 -11.42 44.75 0.08
C GLN A 462 -12.13 46.03 -0.35
N LEU A 463 -13.25 45.90 -1.05
CA LEU A 463 -14.03 47.08 -1.52
C LEU A 463 -14.70 47.76 -0.32
N GLN A 464 -15.36 46.95 0.52
CA GLN A 464 -16.08 47.39 1.71
C GLN A 464 -15.83 46.35 2.84
N SER A 465 -16.44 46.56 4.03
CA SER A 465 -16.27 45.65 5.15
C SER A 465 -16.68 44.21 4.86
N ASP A 466 -17.67 44.03 4.01
CA ASP A 466 -18.37 42.78 3.70
C ASP A 466 -18.10 42.23 2.28
N LEU A 467 -17.48 43.03 1.39
CA LEU A 467 -17.16 42.60 0.03
C LEU A 467 -15.66 42.60 -0.25
N ARG A 468 -15.13 41.38 -0.53
CA ARG A 468 -13.73 41.13 -0.85
C ARG A 468 -13.58 40.36 -2.16
N LEU A 469 -12.80 40.90 -3.07
CA LEU A 469 -12.39 40.23 -4.31
C LEU A 469 -10.96 39.71 -4.18
N ARG A 470 -10.69 38.56 -4.78
CA ARG A 470 -9.34 37.97 -4.84
C ARG A 470 -9.06 37.49 -6.24
N ALA A 471 -7.85 37.79 -6.73
CA ALA A 471 -7.33 37.27 -7.98
C ALA A 471 -5.91 36.73 -7.73
N SER A 472 -5.56 35.63 -8.33
CA SER A 472 -4.19 35.10 -8.26
C SER A 472 -3.83 34.35 -9.53
N ARG A 473 -2.54 34.37 -9.85
CA ARG A 473 -1.93 33.54 -10.88
C ARG A 473 -0.64 32.92 -10.30
N SER A 474 -0.43 31.63 -10.53
CA SER A 474 0.77 30.95 -10.09
C SER A 474 1.33 30.04 -11.18
N ARG A 475 2.60 29.73 -11.05
CA ARG A 475 3.26 28.58 -11.65
C ARG A 475 3.68 27.68 -10.51
N ASP A 476 3.06 26.52 -10.44
CA ASP A 476 3.38 25.49 -9.47
C ASP A 476 4.13 24.36 -10.19
N ILE A 477 5.02 23.67 -9.49
CA ILE A 477 5.89 22.65 -10.05
C ILE A 477 5.80 21.42 -9.16
N ARG A 478 5.77 20.25 -9.80
CA ARG A 478 5.90 18.95 -9.16
C ARG A 478 7.24 18.33 -9.55
N ALA A 479 8.10 18.09 -8.57
CA ALA A 479 9.32 17.33 -8.78
C ALA A 479 9.06 15.81 -8.64
N PRO A 480 9.84 14.96 -9.34
CA PRO A 480 9.77 13.51 -9.15
C PRO A 480 10.12 13.12 -7.72
N ASN A 481 9.35 12.21 -7.12
CA ASN A 481 9.64 11.67 -5.81
C ASN A 481 10.67 10.52 -5.88
N ILE A 482 11.17 10.07 -4.72
CA ILE A 482 12.22 9.05 -4.63
C ILE A 482 11.80 7.71 -5.25
N SER A 483 10.53 7.35 -5.13
CA SER A 483 10.01 6.11 -5.72
C SER A 483 9.91 6.22 -7.24
N GLU A 484 9.49 7.36 -7.79
CA GLU A 484 9.44 7.59 -9.22
C GLU A 484 10.83 7.59 -9.87
N LEU A 485 11.85 7.99 -9.12
CA LEU A 485 13.23 8.00 -9.60
C LEU A 485 13.91 6.63 -9.51
N PHE A 486 13.74 5.91 -8.39
CA PHE A 486 14.64 4.81 -8.03
C PHE A 486 13.96 3.46 -7.80
N THR A 487 12.62 3.34 -7.82
CA THR A 487 11.95 2.04 -7.61
C THR A 487 12.50 1.01 -8.60
N ALA A 488 12.92 -0.13 -8.09
CA ALA A 488 13.33 -1.25 -8.93
C ALA A 488 12.14 -1.77 -9.74
N GLY A 489 12.42 -2.35 -10.90
CA GLY A 489 11.41 -2.87 -11.80
C GLY A 489 10.53 -3.93 -11.12
N THR A 490 9.23 -3.66 -11.02
CA THR A 490 8.25 -4.66 -10.60
C THR A 490 7.55 -5.23 -11.82
N GLN A 491 7.56 -6.55 -11.93
CA GLN A 491 6.86 -7.24 -13.01
C GLN A 491 5.45 -7.62 -12.55
N GLN A 492 4.47 -7.19 -13.32
CA GLN A 492 3.08 -7.61 -13.20
C GLN A 492 2.60 -8.16 -14.53
N ASN A 493 1.82 -9.24 -14.50
CA ASN A 493 1.16 -9.72 -15.69
C ASN A 493 -0.13 -8.91 -15.90
N SER A 494 -0.27 -8.31 -17.06
CA SER A 494 -1.46 -7.55 -17.44
C SER A 494 -1.95 -7.96 -18.81
N ASN A 495 -3.21 -7.65 -19.10
CA ASN A 495 -3.73 -7.78 -20.45
C ASN A 495 -3.34 -6.52 -21.22
N ILE A 496 -2.93 -6.70 -22.47
CA ILE A 496 -2.60 -5.60 -23.39
C ILE A 496 -3.50 -5.74 -24.60
N ASP A 497 -4.27 -4.70 -24.89
CA ASP A 497 -5.09 -4.62 -26.11
C ASP A 497 -4.26 -4.02 -27.24
N ASP A 498 -4.30 -4.67 -28.39
CA ASP A 498 -3.70 -4.14 -29.62
C ASP A 498 -4.62 -3.04 -30.19
N THR A 499 -4.34 -1.81 -29.79
CA THR A 499 -5.10 -0.62 -30.20
C THR A 499 -4.47 0.15 -31.36
N PHE A 500 -3.38 -0.35 -31.96
CA PHE A 500 -2.74 0.34 -33.09
C PHE A 500 -3.65 0.36 -34.33
N PRO A 501 -3.67 1.47 -35.08
CA PRO A 501 -4.35 1.50 -36.38
C PRO A 501 -3.79 0.42 -37.30
N GLY A 502 -4.63 -0.53 -37.71
CA GLY A 502 -4.22 -1.72 -38.49
C GLY A 502 -3.75 -2.90 -37.64
N GLY A 503 -3.82 -2.79 -36.31
CA GLY A 503 -3.55 -3.88 -35.39
C GLY A 503 -4.59 -4.98 -35.45
N THR A 504 -4.33 -6.09 -34.76
CA THR A 504 -5.20 -7.28 -34.78
C THR A 504 -6.50 -7.11 -34.00
N GLY A 505 -6.62 -6.06 -33.15
CA GLY A 505 -7.71 -5.88 -32.21
C GLY A 505 -7.79 -6.96 -31.12
N LEU A 506 -6.72 -7.77 -30.96
CA LEU A 506 -6.68 -8.85 -29.99
C LEU A 506 -6.19 -8.35 -28.63
N THR A 507 -6.72 -8.96 -27.58
CA THR A 507 -6.21 -8.80 -26.22
C THR A 507 -5.18 -9.88 -25.94
N PHE A 508 -3.92 -9.50 -25.72
CA PHE A 508 -2.86 -10.39 -25.25
C PHE A 508 -2.97 -10.52 -23.74
N GLN A 509 -3.21 -11.72 -23.25
CA GLN A 509 -3.37 -11.99 -21.81
C GLN A 509 -2.04 -12.39 -21.18
N GLY A 510 -1.84 -11.96 -19.92
CA GLY A 510 -0.69 -12.36 -19.13
C GLY A 510 0.66 -11.81 -19.63
N VAL A 511 0.65 -10.71 -20.35
CA VAL A 511 1.87 -10.08 -20.85
C VAL A 511 2.65 -9.47 -19.68
N PRO A 512 3.96 -9.77 -19.53
CA PRO A 512 4.78 -9.17 -18.49
C PRO A 512 4.87 -7.65 -18.68
N ARG A 513 4.37 -6.89 -17.72
CA ARG A 513 4.54 -5.44 -17.65
C ARG A 513 5.54 -5.13 -16.56
N VAL A 514 6.65 -4.47 -16.90
CA VAL A 514 7.62 -3.98 -15.94
C VAL A 514 7.38 -2.49 -15.71
N THR A 515 7.18 -2.12 -14.44
CA THR A 515 7.12 -0.72 -14.01
C THR A 515 8.34 -0.47 -13.13
N SER A 516 9.17 0.49 -13.51
CA SER A 516 10.39 0.85 -12.78
C SER A 516 10.48 2.37 -12.63
N GLY A 517 11.27 2.82 -11.68
CA GLY A 517 11.67 4.22 -11.58
C GLY A 517 12.45 4.68 -12.81
N ASN A 518 12.45 5.98 -13.02
CA ASN A 518 13.24 6.61 -14.08
C ASN A 518 14.06 7.77 -13.50
N PRO A 519 15.39 7.61 -13.32
CA PRO A 519 16.24 8.64 -12.73
C PRO A 519 16.40 9.90 -13.60
N ASN A 520 15.92 9.86 -14.84
CA ASN A 520 16.01 10.99 -15.78
C ASN A 520 14.75 11.87 -15.80
N LEU A 521 13.78 11.61 -14.92
CA LEU A 521 12.58 12.45 -14.82
C LEU A 521 12.95 13.89 -14.44
N LYS A 522 12.23 14.82 -15.02
CA LYS A 522 12.37 16.27 -14.78
C LYS A 522 11.13 16.80 -14.07
N PRO A 523 11.24 17.95 -13.36
CA PRO A 523 10.09 18.63 -12.78
C PRO A 523 9.06 19.01 -13.86
N GLU A 524 7.78 18.85 -13.54
CA GLU A 524 6.62 19.19 -14.39
C GLU A 524 6.02 20.54 -13.98
#